data_87c73c3cdf9215810d1ae2bb3272a4d4
#
_entry.id   87c73c3cdf9215810d1ae2bb3272a4d4
#
_cell.length_a   1.000
_cell.length_b   1.000
_cell.length_c   1.000
_cell.angle_alpha   90.00
_cell.angle_beta   90.00
_cell.angle_gamma   90.00
#
_symmetry.space_group_name_H-M   'P 1'
#
loop_
_entity.id
_entity.type
_entity.pdbx_description
1 polymer ?
#
loop_
_entity_poly.entity_id
_entity_poly.type
_entity_poly.pdbx_seq_one_letter_code
_entity_poly.pdbx_strand_id
1 'polypeptide(L)'
;MQVVIDNYDFWNMESMKYYAPSTSWSPEKKKENAQMKIFSGEWLAARKRDGIWMMFIKDMEGNIYLRPRAKNTKGEFVNKIDWVPHLHDFFNEIDNGTVFLGELYAPWDEQAKTTTSIMNCLLPKALKRQEKEDKKLHYYIFDVLAKNGKSCLNWPAEDRFDLLNGFWRAYGENYHEWAQYFYGQELWDNLQTILAEGGEGMVIINEKSIYQPGKRSNSVSLKIKKELQDTVDCIMIGANAPAREYTGKEIETWPYWINDRTNEKIVDNEISNVTECTKTYEDYSNGETLTPVTKNWFYGWAGSWKLGAYKDGKLIQIGSLSGLTDEMKENWKDYIGKVCEVSAMETSENQEGGKGLRHPKLICIRNDKSAEECTYERIFG
;
A
#
# COMPACT_ATOMS: atom_id res chain seq x y z
N MET A 1 18.18 7.14 15.69
CA MET A 1 17.80 6.30 16.85
C MET A 1 17.99 4.84 16.49
N GLN A 2 18.38 4.01 17.42
CA GLN A 2 18.47 2.55 17.31
C GLN A 2 17.71 1.92 18.48
N VAL A 3 17.05 0.80 18.23
CA VAL A 3 16.43 -0.03 19.28
C VAL A 3 16.84 -1.47 19.01
N VAL A 4 17.79 -1.96 19.82
CA VAL A 4 18.44 -3.25 19.60
C VAL A 4 17.89 -4.28 20.58
N ILE A 5 17.42 -5.43 20.06
CA ILE A 5 16.99 -6.59 20.81
C ILE A 5 17.66 -7.82 20.18
N ASP A 6 18.36 -8.64 20.96
CA ASP A 6 19.02 -9.87 20.51
C ASP A 6 19.90 -9.64 19.26
N ASN A 7 20.71 -8.56 19.27
CA ASN A 7 21.59 -8.11 18.18
C ASN A 7 20.89 -7.59 16.90
N TYR A 8 19.58 -7.42 16.89
CA TYR A 8 18.85 -6.84 15.76
C TYR A 8 18.37 -5.44 16.08
N ASP A 9 18.66 -4.46 15.20
CA ASP A 9 18.12 -3.11 15.29
C ASP A 9 16.70 -3.05 14.66
N PHE A 10 15.67 -3.25 15.47
CA PHE A 10 14.29 -3.25 15.01
C PHE A 10 13.80 -1.87 14.58
N TRP A 11 14.40 -0.80 15.12
CA TRP A 11 14.00 0.55 14.69
C TRP A 11 14.35 0.82 13.23
N ASN A 12 15.52 0.40 12.77
CA ASN A 12 15.97 0.62 11.40
C ASN A 12 15.73 -0.59 10.48
N MET A 13 15.19 -1.70 10.98
CA MET A 13 14.91 -2.88 10.19
C MET A 13 13.91 -2.60 9.08
N GLU A 14 14.22 -2.99 7.85
CA GLU A 14 13.26 -2.95 6.75
C GLU A 14 12.15 -3.97 6.96
N SER A 15 10.90 -3.57 6.73
CA SER A 15 9.78 -4.51 6.81
C SER A 15 9.79 -5.49 5.64
N MET A 16 9.52 -6.77 5.91
CA MET A 16 9.26 -7.76 4.87
C MET A 16 8.11 -7.30 3.98
N LYS A 17 8.25 -7.50 2.66
CA LYS A 17 7.25 -7.11 1.68
C LYS A 17 6.48 -8.35 1.23
N TYR A 18 5.20 -8.42 1.56
CA TYR A 18 4.34 -9.51 1.09
C TYR A 18 4.20 -9.47 -0.43
N TYR A 19 4.33 -10.65 -1.05
CA TYR A 19 4.22 -10.78 -2.49
C TYR A 19 2.79 -10.49 -2.96
N ALA A 20 2.66 -9.77 -4.05
CA ALA A 20 1.42 -9.59 -4.77
C ALA A 20 1.54 -10.29 -6.14
N PRO A 21 0.51 -11.00 -6.63
CA PRO A 21 0.54 -11.60 -7.95
C PRO A 21 0.88 -10.57 -9.01
N SER A 22 1.50 -11.02 -10.10
CA SER A 22 1.77 -10.14 -11.24
C SER A 22 0.46 -9.54 -11.77
N THR A 23 0.54 -8.27 -12.09
CA THR A 23 -0.60 -7.55 -12.69
C THR A 23 -0.93 -8.03 -14.10
N SER A 24 0.02 -8.72 -14.75
CA SER A 24 -0.18 -9.35 -16.07
C SER A 24 -0.89 -10.70 -15.99
N TRP A 25 -1.15 -11.24 -14.80
CA TRP A 25 -1.90 -12.48 -14.66
C TRP A 25 -3.40 -12.21 -14.73
N SER A 26 -4.12 -13.09 -15.46
CA SER A 26 -5.57 -13.04 -15.43
C SER A 26 -6.13 -13.34 -14.03
N PRO A 27 -7.38 -12.94 -13.73
CA PRO A 27 -8.04 -13.27 -12.46
C PRO A 27 -8.05 -14.77 -12.17
N GLU A 28 -8.31 -15.60 -13.18
CA GLU A 28 -8.32 -17.08 -13.08
C GLU A 28 -6.95 -17.60 -12.65
N LYS A 29 -5.88 -17.15 -13.31
CA LYS A 29 -4.51 -17.53 -12.95
C LYS A 29 -4.12 -17.13 -11.54
N LYS A 30 -4.58 -15.98 -11.06
CA LYS A 30 -4.37 -15.53 -9.68
C LYS A 30 -5.12 -16.42 -8.70
N LYS A 31 -6.39 -16.75 -9.01
CA LYS A 31 -7.22 -17.65 -8.22
C LYS A 31 -6.62 -19.05 -8.15
N GLU A 32 -6.23 -19.63 -9.29
CA GLU A 32 -5.57 -20.93 -9.35
C GLU A 32 -4.28 -20.97 -8.51
N ASN A 33 -3.44 -19.94 -8.62
CA ASN A 33 -2.21 -19.86 -7.82
C ASN A 33 -2.52 -19.77 -6.32
N ALA A 34 -3.53 -19.01 -5.92
CA ALA A 34 -3.97 -18.93 -4.53
C ALA A 34 -4.51 -20.28 -4.05
N GLN A 35 -5.38 -20.94 -4.80
CA GLN A 35 -5.96 -22.24 -4.48
C GLN A 35 -4.87 -23.32 -4.36
N MET A 36 -3.93 -23.37 -5.31
CA MET A 36 -2.81 -24.32 -5.28
C MET A 36 -2.01 -24.19 -3.96
N LYS A 37 -1.73 -22.97 -3.52
CA LYS A 37 -1.03 -22.74 -2.24
C LYS A 37 -1.89 -23.11 -1.04
N ILE A 38 -3.13 -22.66 -0.99
CA ILE A 38 -4.06 -22.89 0.12
C ILE A 38 -4.27 -24.39 0.35
N PHE A 39 -4.50 -25.14 -0.74
CA PHE A 39 -4.80 -26.57 -0.65
C PHE A 39 -3.56 -27.48 -0.67
N SER A 40 -2.34 -26.93 -0.71
CA SER A 40 -1.12 -27.73 -0.48
C SER A 40 -0.95 -28.15 0.98
N GLY A 41 -1.66 -27.50 1.92
CA GLY A 41 -1.54 -27.77 3.35
C GLY A 41 -0.35 -27.13 4.05
N GLU A 42 0.47 -26.36 3.32
CA GLU A 42 1.69 -25.72 3.84
C GLU A 42 1.53 -24.20 4.07
N TRP A 43 0.32 -23.68 3.90
CA TRP A 43 0.05 -22.25 3.95
C TRP A 43 -1.05 -21.94 4.95
N LEU A 44 -0.82 -20.91 5.72
CA LEU A 44 -1.77 -20.34 6.66
C LEU A 44 -2.05 -18.89 6.28
N ALA A 45 -3.19 -18.37 6.70
CA ALA A 45 -3.58 -17.01 6.38
C ALA A 45 -4.22 -16.28 7.54
N ALA A 46 -4.04 -14.98 7.55
CA ALA A 46 -4.79 -14.05 8.38
C ALA A 46 -5.51 -13.00 7.52
N ARG A 47 -6.60 -12.45 8.08
CA ARG A 47 -7.33 -11.33 7.47
C ARG A 47 -6.38 -10.17 7.19
N LYS A 48 -6.53 -9.56 6.02
CA LYS A 48 -5.84 -8.33 5.69
C LYS A 48 -6.74 -7.15 6.00
N ARG A 49 -6.34 -6.37 7.01
CA ARG A 49 -6.99 -5.08 7.31
C ARG A 49 -6.48 -4.00 6.36
N ASP A 50 -7.32 -3.04 6.01
CA ASP A 50 -6.93 -1.86 5.21
C ASP A 50 -6.64 -0.67 6.14
N GLY A 51 -5.41 -0.55 6.55
CA GLY A 51 -4.96 0.44 7.51
C GLY A 51 -3.56 0.96 7.22
N ILE A 52 -2.80 1.19 8.28
CA ILE A 52 -1.39 1.59 8.24
C ILE A 52 -0.55 0.57 9.00
N TRP A 53 0.38 -0.05 8.29
CA TRP A 53 1.35 -0.96 8.89
C TRP A 53 2.19 -0.25 9.96
N MET A 54 2.26 -0.82 11.14
CA MET A 54 3.06 -0.36 12.27
C MET A 54 3.85 -1.51 12.88
N MET A 55 5.05 -1.20 13.36
CA MET A 55 5.84 -2.07 14.21
C MET A 55 5.79 -1.50 15.63
N PHE A 56 5.23 -2.25 16.55
CA PHE A 56 5.35 -1.99 17.99
C PHE A 56 6.68 -2.57 18.49
N ILE A 57 7.41 -1.79 19.28
CA ILE A 57 8.66 -2.22 19.93
C ILE A 57 8.60 -1.79 21.39
N LYS A 58 8.77 -2.72 22.30
CA LYS A 58 9.12 -2.43 23.69
C LYS A 58 10.56 -2.87 23.90
N ASP A 59 11.45 -1.91 24.20
CA ASP A 59 12.87 -2.20 24.39
C ASP A 59 13.15 -2.93 25.72
N MET A 60 14.41 -3.22 25.98
CA MET A 60 14.80 -3.90 27.21
C MET A 60 14.65 -3.04 28.46
N GLU A 61 14.66 -1.70 28.31
CA GLU A 61 14.48 -0.71 29.36
C GLU A 61 12.98 -0.39 29.63
N GLY A 62 12.07 -0.92 28.79
CA GLY A 62 10.62 -0.70 28.92
C GLY A 62 10.08 0.50 28.15
N ASN A 63 10.90 1.18 27.34
CA ASN A 63 10.40 2.24 26.48
C ASN A 63 9.58 1.66 25.32
N ILE A 64 8.49 2.34 24.98
CA ILE A 64 7.56 1.91 23.93
C ILE A 64 7.65 2.77 22.68
N TYR A 65 7.60 2.11 21.53
CA TYR A 65 7.67 2.77 20.23
C TYR A 65 6.64 2.15 19.28
N LEU A 66 6.01 3.01 18.49
CA LEU A 66 5.12 2.60 17.40
C LEU A 66 5.65 3.20 16.09
N ARG A 67 6.32 2.39 15.29
CA ARG A 67 7.07 2.81 14.10
C ARG A 67 6.32 2.50 12.82
N PRO A 68 6.08 3.51 11.93
CA PRO A 68 5.51 3.26 10.61
C PRO A 68 6.50 2.57 9.66
N ARG A 69 5.98 2.02 8.56
CA ARG A 69 6.81 1.42 7.50
C ARG A 69 7.67 2.46 6.79
N ALA A 70 7.09 3.64 6.50
CA ALA A 70 7.74 4.69 5.72
C ALA A 70 8.43 5.71 6.64
N LYS A 71 9.56 6.22 6.18
CA LYS A 71 10.23 7.37 6.76
C LYS A 71 9.50 8.67 6.36
N ASN A 72 9.69 9.71 7.14
CA ASN A 72 9.22 11.06 6.82
C ASN A 72 10.05 11.68 5.66
N THR A 73 9.72 12.90 5.25
CA THR A 73 10.44 13.64 4.20
C THR A 73 11.90 13.94 4.53
N LYS A 74 12.30 13.84 5.80
CA LYS A 74 13.69 13.98 6.26
C LYS A 74 14.45 12.65 6.28
N GLY A 75 13.85 11.55 5.83
CA GLY A 75 14.47 10.23 5.85
C GLY A 75 14.47 9.54 7.23
N GLU A 76 13.64 9.97 8.18
CA GLU A 76 13.60 9.46 9.55
C GLU A 76 12.29 8.74 9.85
N PHE A 77 12.34 7.69 10.67
CA PHE A 77 11.15 7.14 11.29
C PHE A 77 10.67 8.03 12.43
N VAL A 78 9.35 8.20 12.54
CA VAL A 78 8.71 8.97 13.61
C VAL A 78 8.00 8.01 14.56
N ASN A 79 8.30 8.08 15.86
CA ASN A 79 7.52 7.34 16.85
C ASN A 79 6.08 7.89 16.89
N LYS A 80 5.11 7.05 16.65
CA LYS A 80 3.68 7.39 16.57
C LYS A 80 2.88 6.94 17.80
N ILE A 81 3.55 6.55 18.86
CA ILE A 81 2.90 6.03 20.07
C ILE A 81 1.90 7.02 20.67
N ASP A 82 2.23 8.31 20.71
CA ASP A 82 1.39 9.36 21.28
C ASP A 82 0.11 9.64 20.46
N TRP A 83 0.07 9.18 19.20
CA TRP A 83 -1.14 9.29 18.35
C TRP A 83 -2.26 8.32 18.75
N VAL A 84 -1.94 7.31 19.58
CA VAL A 84 -2.87 6.27 20.03
C VAL A 84 -2.76 6.02 21.54
N PRO A 85 -2.98 7.06 22.38
CA PRO A 85 -2.76 6.97 23.83
C PRO A 85 -3.65 5.92 24.51
N HIS A 86 -4.79 5.57 23.94
CA HIS A 86 -5.69 4.53 24.42
C HIS A 86 -5.11 3.11 24.33
N LEU A 87 -4.01 2.91 23.58
CA LEU A 87 -3.26 1.66 23.51
C LEU A 87 -2.08 1.60 24.52
N HIS A 88 -1.79 2.69 25.24
CA HIS A 88 -0.61 2.74 26.13
C HIS A 88 -0.69 1.71 27.25
N ASP A 89 -1.86 1.54 27.87
CA ASP A 89 -2.01 0.58 28.98
C ASP A 89 -1.68 -0.83 28.50
N PHE A 90 -2.25 -1.26 27.38
CA PHE A 90 -1.92 -2.54 26.75
C PHE A 90 -0.43 -2.67 26.45
N PHE A 91 0.18 -1.66 25.82
CA PHE A 91 1.60 -1.69 25.46
C PHE A 91 2.52 -1.72 26.69
N ASN A 92 2.10 -1.08 27.79
CA ASN A 92 2.84 -1.10 29.04
C ASN A 92 2.78 -2.46 29.76
N GLU A 93 1.71 -3.24 29.57
CA GLU A 93 1.57 -4.59 30.13
C GLU A 93 2.44 -5.63 29.42
N ILE A 94 2.77 -5.40 28.12
CA ILE A 94 3.62 -6.32 27.35
C ILE A 94 5.03 -6.40 27.95
N ASP A 95 5.61 -7.59 27.97
CA ASP A 95 6.97 -7.84 28.46
C ASP A 95 8.04 -7.01 27.69
N ASN A 96 9.08 -6.55 28.39
CA ASN A 96 10.22 -5.87 27.78
C ASN A 96 10.90 -6.79 26.74
N GLY A 97 11.48 -6.18 25.70
CA GLY A 97 12.14 -6.89 24.63
C GLY A 97 11.15 -7.60 23.69
N THR A 98 9.94 -7.04 23.52
CA THR A 98 8.91 -7.60 22.65
C THR A 98 8.68 -6.71 21.43
N VAL A 99 8.53 -7.35 20.25
CA VAL A 99 8.28 -6.67 18.98
C VAL A 99 7.11 -7.33 18.26
N PHE A 100 6.07 -6.53 17.97
CA PHE A 100 4.92 -6.96 17.15
C PHE A 100 4.87 -6.25 15.81
N LEU A 101 4.35 -6.96 14.83
CA LEU A 101 3.87 -6.33 13.58
C LEU A 101 2.36 -6.28 13.60
N GLY A 102 1.82 -5.15 13.18
CA GLY A 102 0.39 -4.96 13.11
C GLY A 102 -0.02 -3.93 12.09
N GLU A 103 -1.32 -3.76 11.97
CA GLU A 103 -1.98 -2.74 11.16
C GLU A 103 -2.83 -1.87 12.07
N LEU A 104 -2.57 -0.55 12.13
CA LEU A 104 -3.55 0.38 12.70
C LEU A 104 -4.66 0.58 11.68
N TYR A 105 -5.91 0.43 12.10
CA TYR A 105 -7.06 0.62 11.23
C TYR A 105 -8.24 1.26 11.98
N ALA A 106 -9.20 1.78 11.24
CA ALA A 106 -10.42 2.36 11.74
C ALA A 106 -11.56 1.32 11.67
N PRO A 107 -12.02 0.71 12.77
CA PRO A 107 -13.02 -0.37 12.73
C PRO A 107 -14.40 0.09 12.23
N TRP A 108 -14.70 1.38 12.29
CA TRP A 108 -15.95 1.97 11.78
C TRP A 108 -15.92 2.30 10.29
N ASP A 109 -14.74 2.25 9.67
CA ASP A 109 -14.52 2.57 8.26
C ASP A 109 -13.21 1.90 7.84
N GLU A 110 -13.28 0.64 7.45
CA GLU A 110 -12.13 -0.20 7.11
C GLU A 110 -11.40 0.29 5.84
N GLN A 111 -11.18 1.59 5.71
CA GLN A 111 -10.43 2.21 4.63
C GLN A 111 -9.11 2.80 5.13
N ALA A 112 -7.99 2.45 4.52
CA ALA A 112 -6.68 3.02 4.82
C ALA A 112 -6.67 4.55 4.78
N LYS A 113 -7.53 5.19 3.99
CA LYS A 113 -7.65 6.66 3.87
C LYS A 113 -8.02 7.29 5.21
N THR A 114 -8.97 6.74 5.94
CA THR A 114 -9.40 7.26 7.25
C THR A 114 -8.27 7.16 8.26
N THR A 115 -7.66 5.99 8.40
CA THR A 115 -6.50 5.80 9.28
C THR A 115 -5.34 6.72 8.89
N THR A 116 -5.01 6.82 7.61
CA THR A 116 -3.96 7.69 7.08
C THR A 116 -4.23 9.15 7.43
N SER A 117 -5.48 9.61 7.32
CA SER A 117 -5.86 10.98 7.65
C SER A 117 -5.62 11.32 9.12
N ILE A 118 -5.80 10.34 10.02
CA ILE A 118 -5.57 10.48 11.47
C ILE A 118 -4.07 10.44 11.76
N MET A 119 -3.35 9.45 11.25
CA MET A 119 -1.95 9.22 11.62
C MET A 119 -0.96 10.20 10.97
N ASN A 120 -1.33 10.84 9.85
CA ASN A 120 -0.48 11.80 9.15
C ASN A 120 -0.75 13.26 9.50
N CYS A 121 -1.73 13.56 10.37
CA CYS A 121 -1.92 14.92 10.85
C CYS A 121 -1.11 15.20 12.14
N LEU A 122 -1.08 16.47 12.54
CA LEU A 122 -0.44 16.88 13.80
C LEU A 122 -1.13 16.21 14.98
N LEU A 123 -0.36 15.90 16.03
CA LEU A 123 -0.81 15.18 17.22
C LEU A 123 -2.14 15.72 17.81
N PRO A 124 -2.30 17.03 18.09
CA PRO A 124 -3.56 17.53 18.67
C PRO A 124 -4.78 17.26 17.79
N LYS A 125 -4.62 17.28 16.45
CA LYS A 125 -5.68 16.98 15.49
C LYS A 125 -5.99 15.49 15.45
N ALA A 126 -4.98 14.63 15.58
CA ALA A 126 -5.15 13.19 15.64
C ALA A 126 -5.94 12.77 16.89
N LEU A 127 -5.59 13.32 18.05
CA LEU A 127 -6.29 13.08 19.31
C LEU A 127 -7.74 13.53 19.25
N LYS A 128 -8.01 14.74 18.73
CA LYS A 128 -9.37 15.26 18.55
C LYS A 128 -10.22 14.36 17.64
N ARG A 129 -9.64 13.74 16.60
CA ARG A 129 -10.36 12.83 15.71
C ARG A 129 -10.69 11.48 16.36
N GLN A 130 -9.99 11.14 17.44
CA GLN A 130 -10.17 9.91 18.24
C GLN A 130 -10.77 10.20 19.61
N GLU A 131 -11.35 11.39 19.84
CA GLU A 131 -11.93 11.78 21.14
C GLU A 131 -13.12 10.89 21.54
N LYS A 132 -13.94 10.51 20.57
CA LYS A 132 -15.09 9.60 20.79
C LYS A 132 -14.62 8.15 20.85
N GLU A 133 -15.25 7.37 21.72
CA GLU A 133 -14.92 5.96 21.94
C GLU A 133 -15.03 5.12 20.65
N ASP A 134 -16.08 5.33 19.89
CA ASP A 134 -16.34 4.65 18.62
C ASP A 134 -15.43 5.13 17.46
N LYS A 135 -14.53 6.09 17.71
CA LYS A 135 -13.58 6.65 16.72
C LYS A 135 -12.13 6.41 17.08
N LYS A 136 -11.85 5.50 18.00
CA LYS A 136 -10.49 5.09 18.34
C LYS A 136 -9.96 4.08 17.35
N LEU A 137 -8.71 4.27 16.89
CA LEU A 137 -8.05 3.31 16.01
C LEU A 137 -7.73 2.02 16.75
N HIS A 138 -7.91 0.88 16.09
CA HIS A 138 -7.52 -0.42 16.61
C HIS A 138 -6.16 -0.86 16.04
N TYR A 139 -5.43 -1.65 16.82
CA TYR A 139 -4.16 -2.25 16.41
C TYR A 139 -4.34 -3.75 16.20
N TYR A 140 -4.42 -4.17 14.94
CA TYR A 140 -4.53 -5.57 14.54
C TYR A 140 -3.14 -6.19 14.43
N ILE A 141 -2.78 -7.08 15.36
CA ILE A 141 -1.45 -7.67 15.52
C ILE A 141 -1.41 -9.00 14.75
N PHE A 142 -0.50 -9.11 13.78
CA PHE A 142 -0.44 -10.26 12.89
C PHE A 142 0.92 -10.97 12.82
N ASP A 143 1.96 -10.53 13.51
CA ASP A 143 3.23 -11.26 13.64
C ASP A 143 3.98 -10.81 14.89
N VAL A 144 4.87 -11.66 15.39
CA VAL A 144 5.78 -11.37 16.50
C VAL A 144 7.23 -11.62 16.06
N LEU A 145 8.08 -10.60 16.23
CA LEU A 145 9.48 -10.65 15.78
C LEU A 145 10.47 -10.79 16.93
N ALA A 146 10.06 -10.46 18.15
CA ALA A 146 10.84 -10.70 19.36
C ALA A 146 9.91 -10.86 20.56
N LYS A 147 10.33 -11.65 21.54
CA LYS A 147 9.67 -11.83 22.83
C LYS A 147 10.71 -11.95 23.94
N ASN A 148 10.51 -11.21 25.06
CA ASN A 148 11.35 -11.27 26.25
C ASN A 148 12.86 -11.17 25.94
N GLY A 149 13.23 -10.24 25.04
CA GLY A 149 14.61 -10.00 24.65
C GLY A 149 15.20 -11.03 23.68
N LYS A 150 14.40 -11.97 23.14
CA LYS A 150 14.82 -12.96 22.15
C LYS A 150 14.15 -12.72 20.81
N SER A 151 14.96 -12.71 19.75
CA SER A 151 14.49 -12.57 18.38
C SER A 151 13.80 -13.84 17.88
N CYS A 152 12.64 -13.66 17.22
CA CYS A 152 11.89 -14.73 16.54
C CYS A 152 12.06 -14.67 15.00
N LEU A 153 12.96 -13.84 14.48
CA LEU A 153 13.12 -13.64 13.02
C LEU A 153 13.43 -14.95 12.27
N ASN A 154 14.21 -15.84 12.87
CA ASN A 154 14.60 -17.12 12.30
C ASN A 154 13.65 -18.28 12.65
N TRP A 155 12.55 -17.97 13.33
CA TRP A 155 11.53 -19.00 13.63
C TRP A 155 10.61 -19.17 12.41
N PRO A 156 10.13 -20.41 12.18
CA PRO A 156 9.05 -20.64 11.23
C PRO A 156 7.83 -19.77 11.52
N ALA A 157 7.05 -19.46 10.50
CA ALA A 157 5.84 -18.64 10.68
C ALA A 157 4.85 -19.31 11.63
N GLU A 158 4.66 -20.62 11.55
CA GLU A 158 3.79 -21.38 12.47
C GLU A 158 4.16 -21.15 13.95
N ASP A 159 5.45 -21.22 14.31
CA ASP A 159 5.91 -21.02 15.68
C ASP A 159 5.65 -19.59 16.18
N ARG A 160 5.82 -18.60 15.30
CA ARG A 160 5.53 -17.19 15.63
C ARG A 160 4.03 -16.96 15.83
N PHE A 161 3.19 -17.67 15.09
CA PHE A 161 1.73 -17.55 15.21
C PHE A 161 1.18 -18.30 16.42
N ASP A 162 1.77 -19.43 16.78
CA ASP A 162 1.48 -20.09 18.06
C ASP A 162 1.82 -19.18 19.24
N LEU A 163 2.91 -18.43 19.11
CA LEU A 163 3.28 -17.42 20.09
C LEU A 163 2.24 -16.30 20.20
N LEU A 164 1.69 -15.82 19.06
CA LEU A 164 0.60 -14.84 19.05
C LEU A 164 -0.68 -15.38 19.71
N ASN A 165 -1.02 -16.64 19.51
CA ASN A 165 -2.14 -17.29 20.20
C ASN A 165 -1.93 -17.31 21.72
N GLY A 166 -0.68 -17.44 22.18
CA GLY A 166 -0.30 -17.31 23.57
C GLY A 166 -0.58 -15.90 24.13
N PHE A 167 -0.23 -14.87 23.38
CA PHE A 167 -0.51 -13.49 23.74
C PHE A 167 -2.03 -13.20 23.78
N TRP A 168 -2.79 -13.65 22.78
CA TRP A 168 -4.25 -13.50 22.79
C TRP A 168 -4.90 -14.07 24.04
N ARG A 169 -4.48 -15.27 24.47
CA ARG A 169 -5.00 -15.89 25.70
C ARG A 169 -4.62 -15.13 26.96
N ALA A 170 -3.46 -14.46 26.96
CA ALA A 170 -2.96 -13.71 28.12
C ALA A 170 -3.59 -12.31 28.25
N TYR A 171 -3.79 -11.60 27.13
CA TYR A 171 -4.17 -10.19 27.13
C TYR A 171 -5.58 -9.91 26.60
N GLY A 172 -6.24 -10.92 25.95
CA GLY A 172 -7.57 -10.72 25.36
C GLY A 172 -7.58 -9.71 24.23
N GLU A 173 -8.69 -9.01 24.06
CA GLU A 173 -8.91 -7.99 23.02
C GLU A 173 -9.60 -6.76 23.62
N ASN A 174 -9.26 -5.57 23.10
CA ASN A 174 -9.92 -4.30 23.40
C ASN A 174 -9.77 -3.38 22.17
N TYR A 175 -8.92 -2.34 22.21
CA TYR A 175 -8.49 -1.58 21.01
C TYR A 175 -7.33 -2.28 20.28
N HIS A 176 -6.90 -3.43 20.74
CA HIS A 176 -5.97 -4.34 20.06
C HIS A 176 -6.68 -5.64 19.74
N GLU A 177 -6.33 -6.21 18.61
CA GLU A 177 -6.88 -7.46 18.09
C GLU A 177 -5.73 -8.36 17.65
N TRP A 178 -5.92 -9.67 17.76
CA TRP A 178 -4.91 -10.66 17.37
C TRP A 178 -5.35 -11.36 16.08
N ALA A 179 -4.44 -11.52 15.15
CA ALA A 179 -4.72 -12.27 13.93
C ALA A 179 -5.05 -13.73 14.28
N GLN A 180 -6.16 -14.20 13.75
CA GLN A 180 -6.50 -15.61 13.71
C GLN A 180 -6.01 -16.19 12.40
N TYR A 181 -5.44 -17.39 12.46
CA TYR A 181 -4.85 -18.07 11.31
C TYR A 181 -5.68 -19.29 10.94
N PHE A 182 -5.91 -19.42 9.64
CA PHE A 182 -6.73 -20.47 9.04
C PHE A 182 -5.90 -21.28 8.05
N TYR A 183 -6.30 -22.53 7.83
CA TYR A 183 -5.65 -23.48 6.92
C TYR A 183 -6.65 -24.09 5.93
N GLY A 184 -6.17 -24.54 4.78
CA GLY A 184 -6.90 -25.37 3.83
C GLY A 184 -8.30 -24.86 3.50
N GLN A 185 -9.32 -25.70 3.69
CA GLN A 185 -10.71 -25.36 3.37
C GLN A 185 -11.24 -24.23 4.25
N GLU A 186 -10.94 -24.22 5.53
CA GLU A 186 -11.38 -23.17 6.45
C GLU A 186 -10.81 -21.80 6.03
N LEU A 187 -9.54 -21.75 5.59
CA LEU A 187 -8.94 -20.55 5.02
C LEU A 187 -9.69 -20.08 3.81
N TRP A 188 -10.02 -20.99 2.87
CA TRP A 188 -10.74 -20.64 1.66
C TRP A 188 -12.13 -20.08 1.95
N ASP A 189 -12.88 -20.71 2.86
CA ASP A 189 -14.23 -20.30 3.24
C ASP A 189 -14.22 -18.93 3.93
N ASN A 190 -13.27 -18.70 4.86
CA ASN A 190 -13.09 -17.40 5.49
C ASN A 190 -12.69 -16.30 4.47
N LEU A 191 -11.85 -16.62 3.49
CA LEU A 191 -11.52 -15.68 2.41
C LEU A 191 -12.78 -15.28 1.63
N GLN A 192 -13.62 -16.25 1.25
CA GLN A 192 -14.87 -15.94 0.53
C GLN A 192 -15.81 -15.07 1.38
N THR A 193 -15.93 -15.37 2.67
CA THR A 193 -16.75 -14.57 3.61
C THR A 193 -16.22 -13.13 3.70
N ILE A 194 -14.92 -12.94 3.92
CA ILE A 194 -14.30 -11.62 4.01
C ILE A 194 -14.52 -10.82 2.73
N LEU A 195 -14.38 -11.47 1.56
CA LEU A 195 -14.59 -10.82 0.27
C LEU A 195 -16.06 -10.44 0.04
N ALA A 196 -17.00 -11.29 0.47
CA ALA A 196 -18.44 -11.02 0.37
C ALA A 196 -18.87 -9.85 1.27
N GLU A 197 -18.26 -9.72 2.44
CA GLU A 197 -18.48 -8.61 3.39
C GLU A 197 -17.81 -7.29 2.97
N GLY A 198 -17.08 -7.27 1.86
CA GLY A 198 -16.35 -6.07 1.38
C GLY A 198 -14.97 -5.88 2.01
N GLY A 199 -14.45 -6.85 2.76
CA GLY A 199 -13.11 -6.80 3.33
C GLY A 199 -12.01 -6.85 2.27
N GLU A 200 -10.78 -6.41 2.61
CA GLU A 200 -9.67 -6.29 1.66
C GLU A 200 -9.16 -7.67 1.15
N GLY A 201 -9.34 -8.74 1.93
CA GLY A 201 -8.87 -10.08 1.62
C GLY A 201 -7.99 -10.68 2.72
N MET A 202 -7.04 -11.52 2.32
CA MET A 202 -6.11 -12.21 3.24
C MET A 202 -4.66 -12.12 2.77
N VAL A 203 -3.74 -12.31 3.72
CA VAL A 203 -2.32 -12.60 3.45
C VAL A 203 -2.06 -14.04 3.83
N ILE A 204 -1.66 -14.85 2.85
CA ILE A 204 -1.20 -16.22 3.11
C ILE A 204 0.32 -16.24 3.25
N ILE A 205 0.81 -17.06 4.14
CA ILE A 205 2.24 -17.21 4.47
C ILE A 205 2.56 -18.70 4.52
N ASN A 206 3.69 -19.10 3.93
CA ASN A 206 4.16 -20.48 4.06
C ASN A 206 4.57 -20.72 5.53
N GLU A 207 4.02 -21.75 6.15
CA GLU A 207 4.17 -22.04 7.59
C GLU A 207 5.61 -22.24 8.05
N LYS A 208 6.46 -22.79 7.17
CA LYS A 208 7.90 -23.06 7.46
C LYS A 208 8.80 -21.85 7.14
N SER A 209 8.24 -20.76 6.60
CA SER A 209 9.04 -19.62 6.23
C SER A 209 9.47 -18.79 7.44
N ILE A 210 10.71 -18.26 7.37
CA ILE A 210 11.24 -17.28 8.34
C ILE A 210 10.89 -15.85 7.90
N TYR A 211 10.97 -14.91 8.83
CA TYR A 211 10.83 -13.49 8.50
C TYR A 211 12.05 -12.99 7.74
N GLN A 212 11.84 -12.37 6.59
CA GLN A 212 12.91 -11.90 5.69
C GLN A 212 12.86 -10.37 5.53
N PRO A 213 13.57 -9.61 6.39
CA PRO A 213 13.58 -8.14 6.32
C PRO A 213 13.92 -7.64 4.91
N GLY A 214 13.15 -6.66 4.41
CA GLY A 214 13.34 -6.01 3.11
C GLY A 214 13.00 -6.88 1.88
N LYS A 215 12.88 -8.20 2.02
CA LYS A 215 12.66 -9.11 0.88
C LYS A 215 11.19 -9.26 0.53
N ARG A 216 10.95 -9.70 -0.71
CA ARG A 216 9.65 -10.08 -1.24
C ARG A 216 9.80 -11.39 -2.00
N SER A 217 9.06 -12.43 -1.59
CA SER A 217 9.11 -13.75 -2.24
C SER A 217 7.74 -14.39 -2.34
N ASN A 218 7.44 -14.96 -3.50
CA ASN A 218 6.22 -15.74 -3.73
C ASN A 218 6.25 -17.10 -3.02
N SER A 219 7.43 -17.61 -2.67
CA SER A 219 7.57 -18.83 -1.87
C SER A 219 7.33 -18.60 -0.38
N VAL A 220 7.32 -17.35 0.09
CA VAL A 220 7.15 -16.98 1.50
C VAL A 220 5.75 -16.47 1.78
N SER A 221 5.20 -15.63 0.91
CA SER A 221 3.91 -14.98 1.16
C SER A 221 3.16 -14.65 -0.12
N LEU A 222 1.83 -14.53 -0.02
CA LEU A 222 0.98 -14.06 -1.11
C LEU A 222 -0.17 -13.24 -0.55
N LYS A 223 -0.41 -12.05 -1.14
CA LYS A 223 -1.61 -11.25 -0.89
C LYS A 223 -2.73 -11.72 -1.79
N ILE A 224 -3.84 -12.08 -1.18
CA ILE A 224 -5.09 -12.35 -1.88
C ILE A 224 -6.03 -11.21 -1.56
N LYS A 225 -6.36 -10.41 -2.56
CA LYS A 225 -7.26 -9.27 -2.44
C LYS A 225 -8.51 -9.52 -3.27
N LYS A 226 -9.59 -8.81 -2.90
CA LYS A 226 -10.71 -8.64 -3.81
C LYS A 226 -10.18 -7.83 -5.01
N GLU A 227 -9.85 -8.50 -6.09
CA GLU A 227 -9.84 -7.87 -7.39
C GLU A 227 -11.30 -7.88 -7.85
N LEU A 228 -11.74 -6.84 -8.55
CA LEU A 228 -12.99 -6.94 -9.30
C LEU A 228 -12.86 -8.24 -10.08
N GLN A 229 -13.76 -9.18 -9.81
CA GLN A 229 -13.71 -10.52 -10.41
C GLN A 229 -13.84 -10.42 -11.92
N ASP A 230 -14.46 -9.32 -12.40
CA ASP A 230 -14.62 -8.99 -13.80
C ASP A 230 -13.93 -7.65 -14.09
N THR A 231 -13.35 -7.58 -15.29
CA THR A 231 -12.92 -6.31 -15.86
C THR A 231 -14.14 -5.43 -16.11
N VAL A 232 -13.97 -4.12 -15.95
CA VAL A 232 -15.04 -3.17 -16.25
C VAL A 232 -14.67 -2.31 -17.44
N ASP A 233 -15.67 -1.97 -18.23
CA ASP A 233 -15.52 -1.07 -19.37
C ASP A 233 -15.81 0.35 -18.96
N CYS A 234 -14.85 1.25 -19.19
CA CYS A 234 -14.90 2.68 -18.85
C CYS A 234 -14.57 3.51 -20.07
N ILE A 235 -14.98 4.76 -20.08
CA ILE A 235 -14.69 5.71 -21.15
C ILE A 235 -13.44 6.51 -20.78
N MET A 236 -12.50 6.66 -21.69
CA MET A 236 -11.42 7.63 -21.56
C MET A 236 -11.97 9.01 -21.82
N ILE A 237 -12.06 9.87 -20.78
CA ILE A 237 -12.73 11.18 -20.84
C ILE A 237 -11.77 12.37 -20.83
N GLY A 238 -10.49 12.13 -20.68
CA GLY A 238 -9.47 13.16 -20.64
C GLY A 238 -8.21 12.73 -19.91
N ALA A 239 -7.32 13.67 -19.66
CA ALA A 239 -6.07 13.39 -18.96
C ALA A 239 -5.85 14.33 -17.77
N ASN A 240 -5.08 13.87 -16.79
CA ASN A 240 -4.52 14.70 -15.74
C ASN A 240 -3.16 15.21 -16.18
N ALA A 241 -2.85 16.45 -15.81
CA ALA A 241 -1.51 17.01 -16.01
C ALA A 241 -0.47 16.16 -15.23
N PRO A 242 0.73 16.00 -15.77
CA PRO A 242 1.82 15.35 -15.07
C PRO A 242 2.34 16.22 -13.91
N ALA A 243 2.91 15.61 -12.89
CA ALA A 243 3.70 16.35 -11.92
C ALA A 243 4.88 17.01 -12.62
N ARG A 244 5.17 18.28 -12.28
CA ARG A 244 6.33 19.00 -12.85
C ARG A 244 7.62 18.45 -12.30
N GLU A 245 7.79 18.52 -10.97
CA GLU A 245 9.05 18.16 -10.31
C GLU A 245 9.23 16.65 -10.20
N TYR A 246 10.46 16.20 -10.43
CA TYR A 246 10.87 14.83 -10.20
C TYR A 246 11.46 14.71 -8.79
N THR A 247 10.93 13.76 -8.01
CA THR A 247 11.36 13.47 -6.63
C THR A 247 11.72 11.98 -6.45
N GLY A 248 12.07 11.31 -7.54
CA GLY A 248 12.42 9.88 -7.54
C GLY A 248 13.78 9.62 -6.88
N LYS A 249 14.08 8.37 -6.62
CA LYS A 249 15.34 7.94 -6.01
C LYS A 249 16.54 8.04 -6.97
N GLU A 250 16.26 8.05 -8.26
CA GLU A 250 17.25 8.15 -9.34
C GLU A 250 17.57 9.59 -9.70
N ILE A 251 17.38 10.55 -8.80
CA ILE A 251 17.59 11.98 -9.07
C ILE A 251 19.01 12.28 -9.53
N GLU A 252 19.99 11.56 -9.03
CA GLU A 252 21.41 11.68 -9.39
C GLU A 252 21.70 11.28 -10.85
N THR A 253 20.85 10.42 -11.42
CA THR A 253 20.96 9.91 -12.79
C THR A 253 19.81 10.39 -13.69
N TRP A 254 19.05 11.40 -13.25
CA TRP A 254 17.85 11.86 -13.95
C TRP A 254 18.19 12.79 -15.10
N PRO A 255 17.73 12.52 -16.35
CA PRO A 255 18.17 13.27 -17.51
C PRO A 255 17.35 14.50 -17.85
N TYR A 256 16.16 14.71 -17.24
CA TYR A 256 15.23 15.78 -17.67
C TYR A 256 15.23 16.94 -16.68
N TRP A 257 15.65 18.11 -17.14
CA TRP A 257 15.80 19.32 -16.35
C TRP A 257 15.15 20.53 -16.99
N ILE A 258 14.89 21.56 -16.20
CA ILE A 258 14.49 22.88 -16.66
C ILE A 258 15.36 23.94 -15.97
N ASN A 259 15.81 24.92 -16.73
CA ASN A 259 16.39 26.13 -16.17
C ASN A 259 15.25 27.08 -15.78
N ASP A 260 15.06 27.30 -14.48
CA ASP A 260 13.94 28.11 -13.96
C ASP A 260 14.03 29.60 -14.31
N ARG A 261 15.23 30.07 -14.72
CA ARG A 261 15.44 31.46 -15.14
C ARG A 261 15.09 31.68 -16.61
N THR A 262 15.50 30.76 -17.48
CA THR A 262 15.32 30.88 -18.94
C THR A 262 14.11 30.09 -19.45
N ASN A 263 13.53 29.19 -18.66
CA ASN A 263 12.55 28.19 -19.05
C ASN A 263 13.07 27.21 -20.13
N GLU A 264 14.38 27.11 -20.30
CA GLU A 264 14.99 26.17 -21.23
C GLU A 264 14.87 24.75 -20.68
N LYS A 265 14.42 23.83 -21.54
CA LYS A 265 14.35 22.41 -21.25
C LYS A 265 15.65 21.73 -21.65
N ILE A 266 16.29 21.06 -20.71
CA ILE A 266 17.59 20.42 -20.88
C ILE A 266 17.44 18.92 -20.76
N VAL A 267 17.94 18.16 -21.74
CA VAL A 267 18.09 16.70 -21.68
C VAL A 267 19.56 16.38 -21.62
N ASP A 268 19.99 15.75 -20.56
CA ASP A 268 21.34 15.22 -20.47
C ASP A 268 21.33 13.74 -20.84
N ASN A 269 21.65 13.44 -22.09
CA ASN A 269 21.71 12.06 -22.59
C ASN A 269 23.05 11.36 -22.30
N GLU A 270 24.06 12.07 -21.77
CA GLU A 270 25.35 11.51 -21.41
C GLU A 270 25.38 10.96 -19.98
N ILE A 271 24.30 11.14 -19.22
CA ILE A 271 24.13 10.59 -17.88
C ILE A 271 23.93 9.06 -17.97
N SER A 272 24.94 8.36 -18.41
CA SER A 272 24.97 6.89 -18.38
C SER A 272 25.84 6.32 -17.25
N ASN A 273 26.56 7.19 -16.52
CA ASN A 273 27.49 6.81 -15.47
C ASN A 273 27.13 7.51 -14.15
N VAL A 274 26.73 6.74 -13.16
CA VAL A 274 26.25 7.22 -11.85
C VAL A 274 27.21 8.23 -11.20
N THR A 275 28.52 8.04 -11.35
CA THR A 275 29.54 8.90 -10.75
C THR A 275 29.61 10.28 -11.42
N GLU A 276 29.39 10.34 -12.71
CA GLU A 276 29.37 11.60 -13.47
C GLU A 276 28.04 12.35 -13.23
N CYS A 277 26.95 11.63 -13.07
CA CYS A 277 25.65 12.22 -12.78
C CYS A 277 25.59 12.93 -11.44
N THR A 278 26.10 12.30 -10.39
CA THR A 278 26.15 12.92 -9.05
C THR A 278 26.90 14.24 -9.10
N LYS A 279 28.04 14.28 -9.81
CA LYS A 279 28.83 15.49 -10.02
C LYS A 279 28.06 16.56 -10.82
N THR A 280 27.38 16.15 -11.87
CA THR A 280 26.57 17.05 -12.70
C THR A 280 25.42 17.66 -11.89
N TYR A 281 24.75 16.87 -11.05
CA TYR A 281 23.71 17.38 -10.16
C TYR A 281 24.26 18.39 -9.16
N GLU A 282 25.41 18.11 -8.53
CA GLU A 282 26.06 19.02 -7.60
C GLU A 282 26.52 20.32 -8.30
N ASP A 283 27.07 20.22 -9.49
CA ASP A 283 27.48 21.37 -10.29
C ASP A 283 26.28 22.24 -10.68
N TYR A 284 25.16 21.64 -11.07
CA TYR A 284 23.92 22.34 -11.40
C TYR A 284 23.20 22.91 -10.17
N SER A 285 23.27 22.27 -9.02
CA SER A 285 22.69 22.75 -7.77
C SER A 285 23.52 23.87 -7.12
N ASN A 286 24.82 23.95 -7.41
CA ASN A 286 25.77 24.90 -6.81
C ASN A 286 25.80 26.30 -7.43
N GLY A 287 24.72 26.77 -8.01
CA GLY A 287 24.62 28.16 -8.47
C GLY A 287 23.74 28.39 -9.68
N GLU A 288 23.24 27.35 -10.29
CA GLU A 288 22.26 27.45 -11.36
C GLU A 288 20.88 27.00 -10.88
N THR A 289 19.86 27.71 -11.37
CA THR A 289 18.45 27.46 -11.06
C THR A 289 17.89 26.32 -11.91
N LEU A 290 18.47 25.13 -11.79
CA LEU A 290 18.02 23.93 -12.49
C LEU A 290 17.12 23.08 -11.59
N THR A 291 15.95 22.72 -12.09
CA THR A 291 14.99 21.85 -11.40
C THR A 291 14.80 20.56 -12.18
N PRO A 292 14.95 19.39 -11.54
CA PRO A 292 14.62 18.11 -12.17
C PRO A 292 13.12 18.03 -12.40
N VAL A 293 12.70 17.68 -13.62
CA VAL A 293 11.30 17.56 -13.99
C VAL A 293 10.95 16.16 -14.44
N THR A 294 9.68 15.78 -14.30
CA THR A 294 9.25 14.47 -14.78
C THR A 294 9.33 14.38 -16.30
N LYS A 295 9.65 13.19 -16.82
CA LYS A 295 9.67 12.93 -18.27
C LYS A 295 8.35 13.36 -18.94
N ASN A 296 7.22 13.04 -18.32
CA ASN A 296 5.92 13.39 -18.87
C ASN A 296 5.70 14.91 -18.96
N TRP A 297 6.12 15.65 -17.94
CA TRP A 297 6.04 17.11 -17.96
C TRP A 297 7.00 17.70 -19.01
N PHE A 298 8.21 17.14 -19.09
CA PHE A 298 9.22 17.59 -20.04
C PHE A 298 8.73 17.54 -21.49
N TYR A 299 8.09 16.44 -21.89
CA TYR A 299 7.55 16.25 -23.22
C TYR A 299 6.11 16.78 -23.41
N GLY A 300 5.45 17.26 -22.35
CA GLY A 300 4.06 17.70 -22.41
C GLY A 300 3.05 16.55 -22.54
N TRP A 301 3.42 15.37 -22.09
CA TRP A 301 2.58 14.17 -22.12
C TRP A 301 1.57 14.16 -20.97
N ALA A 302 0.58 13.27 -21.06
CA ALA A 302 -0.36 13.04 -19.95
C ALA A 302 0.33 12.43 -18.74
N GLY A 303 -0.07 12.83 -17.53
CA GLY A 303 0.33 12.16 -16.28
C GLY A 303 -0.42 10.85 -16.07
N SER A 304 -1.74 10.89 -16.29
CA SER A 304 -2.66 9.75 -16.24
C SER A 304 -3.91 10.04 -17.05
N TRP A 305 -4.68 9.00 -17.42
CA TRP A 305 -5.97 9.19 -18.06
C TRP A 305 -7.08 9.30 -17.03
N LYS A 306 -8.10 10.10 -17.34
CA LYS A 306 -9.36 10.16 -16.59
C LYS A 306 -10.33 9.13 -17.18
N LEU A 307 -10.87 8.28 -16.31
CA LEU A 307 -11.89 7.28 -16.68
C LEU A 307 -13.26 7.78 -16.25
N GLY A 308 -14.25 7.58 -17.11
CA GLY A 308 -15.62 7.98 -16.88
C GLY A 308 -16.64 6.88 -17.17
N ALA A 309 -17.87 7.10 -16.71
CA ALA A 309 -19.04 6.31 -17.02
C ALA A 309 -20.27 7.21 -17.08
N TYR A 310 -21.32 6.79 -17.77
CA TYR A 310 -22.60 7.48 -17.76
C TYR A 310 -23.41 7.12 -16.51
N LYS A 311 -23.84 8.16 -15.79
CA LYS A 311 -24.79 8.05 -14.66
C LYS A 311 -25.93 9.03 -14.93
N ASP A 312 -27.16 8.53 -14.95
CA ASP A 312 -28.36 9.35 -15.27
C ASP A 312 -28.19 10.22 -16.54
N GLY A 313 -27.58 9.62 -17.58
CA GLY A 313 -27.30 10.29 -18.86
C GLY A 313 -26.17 11.32 -18.84
N LYS A 314 -25.48 11.51 -17.72
CA LYS A 314 -24.33 12.40 -17.59
C LYS A 314 -23.03 11.62 -17.49
N LEU A 315 -22.01 12.06 -18.21
CA LEU A 315 -20.67 11.49 -18.15
C LEU A 315 -19.97 12.01 -16.88
N ILE A 316 -19.66 11.13 -15.95
CA ILE A 316 -18.97 11.45 -14.70
C ILE A 316 -17.62 10.76 -14.62
N GLN A 317 -16.66 11.37 -13.93
CA GLN A 317 -15.36 10.74 -13.68
C GLN A 317 -15.48 9.72 -12.56
N ILE A 318 -15.00 8.49 -12.83
CA ILE A 318 -15.04 7.36 -11.89
C ILE A 318 -13.65 6.86 -11.48
N GLY A 319 -12.58 7.38 -12.09
CA GLY A 319 -11.23 6.97 -11.74
C GLY A 319 -10.15 7.68 -12.54
N SER A 320 -8.89 7.34 -12.22
CA SER A 320 -7.72 7.80 -12.95
C SER A 320 -6.78 6.62 -13.22
N LEU A 321 -6.44 6.41 -14.48
CA LEU A 321 -5.63 5.31 -14.98
C LEU A 321 -4.17 5.75 -15.12
N SER A 322 -3.29 5.10 -14.39
CA SER A 322 -1.82 5.27 -14.46
C SER A 322 -1.16 4.01 -15.04
N GLY A 323 0.16 4.04 -15.21
CA GLY A 323 0.89 2.87 -15.76
C GLY A 323 0.76 2.71 -17.28
N LEU A 324 0.42 3.80 -17.98
CA LEU A 324 0.34 3.88 -19.43
C LEU A 324 1.72 3.86 -20.09
N THR A 325 1.80 3.36 -21.32
CA THR A 325 3.00 3.49 -22.13
C THR A 325 3.29 4.95 -22.48
N ASP A 326 4.53 5.26 -22.85
CA ASP A 326 4.90 6.61 -23.25
C ASP A 326 4.12 7.06 -24.50
N GLU A 327 3.93 6.19 -25.48
CA GLU A 327 3.10 6.43 -26.66
C GLU A 327 1.65 6.79 -26.29
N MET A 328 1.04 6.09 -25.36
CA MET A 328 -0.32 6.39 -24.87
C MET A 328 -0.41 7.72 -24.14
N LYS A 329 0.64 8.08 -23.40
CA LYS A 329 0.70 9.39 -22.71
C LYS A 329 0.90 10.54 -23.67
N GLU A 330 1.73 10.36 -24.70
CA GLU A 330 1.97 11.32 -25.76
C GLU A 330 0.70 11.58 -26.58
N ASN A 331 0.10 10.50 -27.10
CA ASN A 331 -1.04 10.56 -28.00
C ASN A 331 -2.39 10.43 -27.26
N TRP A 332 -2.45 10.85 -26.01
CA TRP A 332 -3.63 10.67 -25.16
C TRP A 332 -4.94 11.22 -25.74
N LYS A 333 -4.86 12.27 -26.57
CA LYS A 333 -6.04 12.88 -27.21
C LYS A 333 -6.75 11.95 -28.16
N ASP A 334 -6.02 11.02 -28.80
CA ASP A 334 -6.55 10.04 -29.75
C ASP A 334 -7.37 8.95 -29.07
N TYR A 335 -7.31 8.88 -27.74
CA TYR A 335 -8.05 7.93 -26.93
C TYR A 335 -9.30 8.51 -26.29
N ILE A 336 -9.53 9.82 -26.38
CA ILE A 336 -10.74 10.45 -25.82
C ILE A 336 -11.98 9.85 -26.48
N GLY A 337 -12.94 9.40 -25.66
CA GLY A 337 -14.18 8.75 -26.08
C GLY A 337 -14.04 7.25 -26.34
N LYS A 338 -12.83 6.68 -26.38
CA LYS A 338 -12.65 5.24 -26.53
C LYS A 338 -12.99 4.50 -25.25
N VAL A 339 -13.53 3.30 -25.40
CA VAL A 339 -13.81 2.39 -24.31
C VAL A 339 -12.53 1.66 -23.91
N CYS A 340 -12.23 1.67 -22.63
CA CYS A 340 -11.10 0.99 -22.00
C CYS A 340 -11.63 -0.12 -21.12
N GLU A 341 -11.21 -1.34 -21.36
CA GLU A 341 -11.37 -2.42 -20.40
C GLU A 341 -10.29 -2.28 -19.33
N VAL A 342 -10.70 -2.20 -18.08
CA VAL A 342 -9.79 -2.04 -16.94
C VAL A 342 -10.07 -3.08 -15.87
N SER A 343 -9.01 -3.60 -15.26
CA SER A 343 -9.10 -4.25 -13.95
C SER A 343 -8.91 -3.19 -12.87
N ALA A 344 -9.74 -3.18 -11.84
CA ALA A 344 -9.62 -2.26 -10.74
C ALA A 344 -9.76 -2.97 -9.40
N MET A 345 -9.27 -2.35 -8.34
CA MET A 345 -9.63 -2.71 -6.97
C MET A 345 -10.93 -2.01 -6.62
N GLU A 346 -11.59 -2.50 -5.56
CA GLU A 346 -12.85 -1.94 -5.11
C GLU A 346 -12.87 -0.43 -4.95
N THR A 347 -14.07 0.04 -5.10
CA THR A 347 -14.53 1.39 -5.14
C THR A 347 -14.26 2.13 -3.84
N SER A 348 -13.55 3.23 -3.95
CA SER A 348 -13.58 4.26 -2.91
C SER A 348 -14.77 5.18 -3.18
N GLU A 349 -15.44 5.67 -2.17
CA GLU A 349 -16.31 6.82 -2.32
C GLU A 349 -15.51 8.02 -2.85
N ASN A 350 -15.99 8.64 -3.91
CA ASN A 350 -15.41 9.88 -4.41
C ASN A 350 -15.87 11.08 -3.56
N GLN A 351 -15.29 12.26 -3.80
CA GLN A 351 -15.63 13.48 -3.05
C GLN A 351 -17.10 13.92 -3.20
N GLU A 352 -17.82 13.37 -4.18
CA GLU A 352 -19.22 13.65 -4.48
C GLU A 352 -20.18 12.58 -3.95
N GLY A 353 -19.68 11.65 -3.11
CA GLY A 353 -20.50 10.59 -2.47
C GLY A 353 -20.87 9.43 -3.39
N GLY A 354 -20.17 9.27 -4.52
CA GLY A 354 -20.33 8.14 -5.44
C GLY A 354 -19.17 7.14 -5.35
N LYS A 355 -19.40 5.91 -5.81
CA LYS A 355 -18.33 4.92 -5.93
C LYS A 355 -17.38 5.28 -7.08
N GLY A 356 -16.09 4.96 -6.93
CA GLY A 356 -15.05 5.17 -7.94
C GLY A 356 -14.08 3.99 -8.04
N LEU A 357 -13.33 3.89 -9.13
CA LEU A 357 -12.34 2.84 -9.32
C LEU A 357 -11.04 3.19 -8.57
N ARG A 358 -10.55 2.23 -7.78
CA ARG A 358 -9.28 2.34 -7.07
C ARG A 358 -8.19 1.57 -7.83
N HIS A 359 -7.09 2.25 -8.15
CA HIS A 359 -5.94 1.69 -8.87
C HIS A 359 -6.29 0.95 -10.17
N PRO A 360 -7.11 1.54 -11.06
CA PRO A 360 -7.44 0.89 -12.32
C PRO A 360 -6.19 0.66 -13.16
N LYS A 361 -6.18 -0.46 -13.90
CA LYS A 361 -5.12 -0.84 -14.83
C LYS A 361 -5.73 -1.16 -16.17
N LEU A 362 -5.16 -0.62 -17.23
CA LEU A 362 -5.59 -0.91 -18.59
C LEU A 362 -5.31 -2.40 -18.94
N ILE A 363 -6.34 -3.07 -19.40
CA ILE A 363 -6.23 -4.40 -20.01
C ILE A 363 -6.12 -4.23 -21.52
N CYS A 364 -7.11 -3.57 -22.14
CA CYS A 364 -7.10 -3.26 -23.56
C CYS A 364 -8.03 -2.09 -23.90
N ILE A 365 -7.91 -1.60 -25.12
CA ILE A 365 -8.87 -0.68 -25.74
C ILE A 365 -9.93 -1.51 -26.46
N ARG A 366 -11.21 -1.27 -26.15
CA ARG A 366 -12.35 -2.00 -26.70
C ARG A 366 -12.91 -1.26 -27.91
N ASN A 367 -12.51 -1.71 -29.10
CA ASN A 367 -13.04 -1.13 -30.35
C ASN A 367 -14.40 -1.76 -30.75
N ASP A 368 -14.83 -2.77 -30.05
CA ASP A 368 -16.08 -3.52 -30.25
C ASP A 368 -17.24 -3.02 -29.39
N LYS A 369 -17.00 -2.04 -28.52
CA LYS A 369 -18.01 -1.47 -27.60
C LYS A 369 -18.21 0.03 -27.83
N SER A 370 -19.43 0.49 -27.60
CA SER A 370 -19.77 1.91 -27.64
C SER A 370 -19.64 2.53 -26.24
N ALA A 371 -19.38 3.84 -26.22
CA ALA A 371 -19.25 4.58 -24.95
C ALA A 371 -20.55 4.56 -24.12
N GLU A 372 -21.71 4.52 -24.79
CA GLU A 372 -23.03 4.49 -24.14
C GLU A 372 -23.29 3.21 -23.32
N GLU A 373 -22.54 2.15 -23.61
CA GLU A 373 -22.61 0.91 -22.85
C GLU A 373 -21.88 0.98 -21.48
N CYS A 374 -21.02 1.99 -21.30
CA CYS A 374 -20.25 2.17 -20.07
C CYS A 374 -21.09 2.96 -19.05
N THR A 375 -22.00 2.29 -18.37
CA THR A 375 -22.87 2.92 -17.36
C THR A 375 -22.37 2.66 -15.96
N TYR A 376 -22.65 3.64 -15.06
CA TYR A 376 -22.29 3.57 -13.65
C TYR A 376 -22.87 2.34 -12.97
N GLU A 377 -24.11 2.00 -13.29
CA GLU A 377 -24.84 0.86 -12.75
C GLU A 377 -24.22 -0.48 -13.18
N ARG A 378 -23.69 -0.58 -14.41
CA ARG A 378 -22.95 -1.77 -14.85
C ARG A 378 -21.63 -1.98 -14.14
N ILE A 379 -21.01 -0.87 -13.70
CA ILE A 379 -19.69 -0.90 -13.05
C ILE A 379 -19.83 -1.14 -11.54
N PHE A 380 -20.86 -0.57 -10.91
CA PHE A 380 -20.98 -0.49 -9.46
C PHE A 380 -22.31 -1.02 -8.92
N GLY A 381 -23.22 -1.45 -9.79
CA GLY A 381 -24.56 -1.93 -9.43
C GLY A 381 -24.65 -3.32 -8.84
#